data_2166e517dcb714ed450d3d5adc98957a
#
_entry.id   2166e517dcb714ed450d3d5adc98957a
#
_cell.length_a   1.000
_cell.length_b   1.000
_cell.length_c   1.000
_cell.angle_alpha   90.00
_cell.angle_beta   90.00
_cell.angle_gamma   90.00
#
_symmetry.space_group_name_H-M   'P 1'
#
loop_
_entity.id
_entity.type
_entity.pdbx_description
1 polymer ?
#
loop_
_entity_poly.entity_id
_entity_poly.type
_entity_poly.pdbx_seq_one_letter_code
_entity_poly.pdbx_strand_id
1 'polypeptide(L)'
;MNYIKPFIFLFALLLLASCTVEPQKIDYGTDACSFCKMTIVEKKFAAQIVTKKGRASKYDATECMLNDIKNKEENSLAHILVTDYTKPEKLINATEATYLINKQIKSPMGAYLSAYATESEAKLNGNNIFNWEAIKEHFN
;
A
#
# COMPACT_ATOMS: atom_id res chain seq x y z
N MET A 1 18.80 38.52 34.74
CA MET A 1 19.32 37.12 34.67
C MET A 1 18.23 36.04 34.51
N ASN A 2 17.01 36.40 34.07
CA ASN A 2 15.86 35.48 33.94
C ASN A 2 15.39 35.21 32.51
N TYR A 3 16.17 35.62 31.50
CA TYR A 3 15.78 35.47 30.08
C TYR A 3 16.19 34.14 29.46
N ILE A 4 16.97 33.32 30.14
CA ILE A 4 17.43 32.02 29.67
C ILE A 4 16.32 30.95 29.75
N LYS A 5 15.45 31.03 30.76
CA LYS A 5 14.35 30.07 31.01
C LYS A 5 13.33 30.01 29.84
N PRO A 6 12.82 31.15 29.26
CA PRO A 6 11.89 31.08 28.14
C PRO A 6 12.55 30.57 26.85
N PHE A 7 13.87 30.78 26.69
CA PHE A 7 14.58 30.34 25.48
C PHE A 7 14.79 28.82 25.47
N ILE A 8 15.03 28.19 26.64
CA ILE A 8 15.13 26.74 26.78
C ILE A 8 13.77 26.07 26.53
N PHE A 9 12.67 26.72 26.98
CA PHE A 9 11.32 26.19 26.78
C PHE A 9 10.89 26.26 25.31
N LEU A 10 11.27 27.31 24.60
CA LEU A 10 11.02 27.46 23.17
C LEU A 10 11.84 26.46 22.33
N PHE A 11 13.07 26.18 22.73
CA PHE A 11 13.93 25.18 22.06
C PHE A 11 13.44 23.75 22.28
N ALA A 12 12.89 23.43 23.47
CA ALA A 12 12.29 22.12 23.74
C ALA A 12 11.01 21.85 22.93
N LEU A 13 10.25 22.90 22.58
CA LEU A 13 9.02 22.78 21.76
C LEU A 13 9.33 22.46 20.29
N LEU A 14 10.51 22.83 19.79
CA LEU A 14 10.94 22.58 18.41
C LEU A 14 11.37 21.10 18.17
N LEU A 15 11.60 20.32 19.22
CA LEU A 15 12.03 18.91 19.11
C LEU A 15 10.86 17.94 18.94
N LEU A 16 9.61 18.40 18.95
CA LEU A 16 8.41 17.58 18.72
C LEU A 16 8.00 17.49 17.24
N ALA A 17 8.90 17.84 16.29
CA ALA A 17 8.69 17.53 14.89
C ALA A 17 8.72 16.00 14.70
N SER A 18 7.59 15.35 14.98
CA SER A 18 7.36 13.95 14.67
C SER A 18 7.50 13.79 13.16
N CYS A 19 8.51 13.09 12.69
CA CYS A 19 8.59 12.66 11.32
C CYS A 19 7.44 11.68 11.05
N THR A 20 6.36 12.18 10.44
CA THR A 20 5.30 11.32 9.94
C THR A 20 5.84 10.52 8.75
N VAL A 21 5.65 9.21 8.80
CA VAL A 21 6.01 8.32 7.68
C VAL A 21 4.86 8.37 6.68
N GLU A 22 5.13 8.85 5.49
CA GLU A 22 4.14 9.03 4.43
C GLU A 22 4.36 8.07 3.26
N PRO A 23 3.29 7.64 2.57
CA PRO A 23 3.40 6.93 1.31
C PRO A 23 4.16 7.73 0.27
N GLN A 24 4.90 7.04 -0.60
CA GLN A 24 5.62 7.68 -1.70
C GLN A 24 4.80 7.62 -2.98
N LYS A 25 4.95 8.64 -3.83
CA LYS A 25 4.37 8.63 -5.17
C LYS A 25 4.93 7.45 -5.98
N ILE A 26 4.05 6.77 -6.72
CA ILE A 26 4.47 5.77 -7.72
C ILE A 26 4.62 6.50 -9.05
N ASP A 27 5.83 6.45 -9.63
CA ASP A 27 6.11 7.02 -10.94
C ASP A 27 5.93 5.93 -12.01
N TYR A 28 4.71 5.85 -12.55
CA TYR A 28 4.34 4.86 -13.57
C TYR A 28 5.17 5.04 -14.84
N GLY A 29 5.64 3.93 -15.38
CA GLY A 29 6.57 3.91 -16.52
C GLY A 29 8.05 4.06 -16.14
N THR A 30 8.36 4.34 -14.87
CA THR A 30 9.74 4.55 -14.38
C THR A 30 10.08 3.64 -13.21
N ASP A 31 9.22 3.57 -12.18
CA ASP A 31 9.45 2.74 -11.00
C ASP A 31 9.44 1.25 -11.36
N ALA A 32 10.29 0.48 -10.70
CA ALA A 32 10.34 -0.97 -10.82
C ALA A 32 9.66 -1.64 -9.62
N CYS A 33 8.95 -2.73 -9.88
CA CYS A 33 8.37 -3.59 -8.86
C CYS A 33 9.44 -4.18 -7.95
N SER A 34 9.28 -4.04 -6.63
CA SER A 34 10.23 -4.56 -5.65
C SER A 34 10.31 -6.09 -5.66
N PHE A 35 9.28 -6.78 -6.13
CA PHE A 35 9.20 -8.24 -6.17
C PHE A 35 9.58 -8.82 -7.55
N CYS A 36 8.81 -8.52 -8.60
CA CYS A 36 9.03 -9.11 -9.94
C CYS A 36 10.04 -8.35 -10.80
N LYS A 37 10.48 -7.17 -10.39
CA LYS A 37 11.44 -6.28 -11.08
C LYS A 37 10.94 -5.66 -12.39
N MET A 38 9.70 -5.92 -12.80
CA MET A 38 9.11 -5.29 -13.97
C MET A 38 8.79 -3.82 -13.71
N THR A 39 8.77 -3.02 -14.77
CA THR A 39 8.34 -1.61 -14.67
C THR A 39 6.87 -1.54 -14.31
N ILE A 40 6.52 -0.68 -13.36
CA ILE A 40 5.14 -0.45 -12.93
C ILE A 40 4.46 0.45 -13.96
N VAL A 41 3.49 -0.08 -14.72
CA VAL A 41 2.79 0.68 -15.77
C VAL A 41 1.28 0.76 -15.55
N GLU A 42 0.68 -0.26 -14.94
CA GLU A 42 -0.77 -0.36 -14.77
C GLU A 42 -1.26 0.41 -13.55
N LYS A 43 -2.04 1.47 -13.79
CA LYS A 43 -2.47 2.42 -12.75
C LYS A 43 -3.57 1.91 -11.82
N LYS A 44 -4.16 0.75 -12.10
CA LYS A 44 -5.28 0.15 -11.34
C LYS A 44 -4.86 -0.96 -10.38
N PHE A 45 -3.60 -1.42 -10.43
CA PHE A 45 -3.17 -2.64 -9.73
C PHE A 45 -1.98 -2.45 -8.80
N ALA A 46 -1.28 -1.32 -8.92
CA ALA A 46 -0.08 -1.06 -8.14
C ALA A 46 -0.34 -1.10 -6.64
N ALA A 47 0.68 -1.48 -5.88
CA ALA A 47 0.63 -1.53 -4.43
C ALA A 47 1.89 -0.94 -3.82
N GLN A 48 1.86 -0.65 -2.53
CA GLN A 48 3.02 -0.10 -1.80
C GLN A 48 3.04 -0.57 -0.36
N ILE A 49 4.21 -0.89 0.13
CA ILE A 49 4.48 -1.09 1.56
C ILE A 49 5.45 -0.01 2.01
N VAL A 50 5.17 0.64 3.15
CA VAL A 50 6.08 1.60 3.78
C VAL A 50 6.40 1.13 5.18
N THR A 51 7.68 0.98 5.48
CA THR A 51 8.14 0.59 6.83
C THR A 51 8.04 1.77 7.80
N LYS A 52 8.01 1.49 9.10
CA LYS A 52 8.07 2.52 10.16
C LYS A 52 9.34 3.38 10.10
N LYS A 53 10.38 2.91 9.40
CA LYS A 53 11.61 3.66 9.13
C LYS A 53 11.53 4.52 7.87
N GLY A 54 10.37 4.58 7.19
CA GLY A 54 10.14 5.39 6.00
C GLY A 54 10.61 4.78 4.68
N ARG A 55 11.03 3.51 4.67
CA ARG A 55 11.41 2.83 3.42
C ARG A 55 10.17 2.33 2.70
N ALA A 56 9.97 2.78 1.47
CA ALA A 56 8.89 2.35 0.59
C ALA A 56 9.35 1.23 -0.36
N SER A 57 8.50 0.20 -0.52
CA SER A 57 8.58 -0.82 -1.57
C SER A 57 7.35 -0.69 -2.45
N LYS A 58 7.54 -0.54 -3.75
CA LYS A 58 6.46 -0.36 -4.74
C LYS A 58 6.29 -1.64 -5.55
N TYR A 59 5.08 -1.96 -5.93
CA TYR A 59 4.73 -3.21 -6.61
C TYR A 59 3.86 -2.93 -7.84
N ASP A 60 4.10 -3.68 -8.90
CA ASP A 60 3.35 -3.62 -10.16
C ASP A 60 1.90 -4.11 -9.99
N ALA A 61 1.71 -5.08 -9.10
CA ALA A 61 0.43 -5.68 -8.81
C ALA A 61 0.27 -6.00 -7.32
N THR A 62 -0.98 -6.07 -6.85
CA THR A 62 -1.31 -6.49 -5.47
C THR A 62 -0.78 -7.88 -5.17
N GLU A 63 -0.83 -8.82 -6.12
CA GLU A 63 -0.26 -10.17 -5.96
C GLU A 63 1.26 -10.17 -5.76
N CYS A 64 2.00 -9.25 -6.34
CA CYS A 64 3.43 -9.06 -6.08
C CYS A 64 3.67 -8.65 -4.62
N MET A 65 2.87 -7.71 -4.13
CA MET A 65 2.91 -7.29 -2.72
C MET A 65 2.55 -8.44 -1.77
N LEU A 66 1.50 -9.20 -2.07
CA LEU A 66 1.07 -10.35 -1.26
C LEU A 66 2.15 -11.43 -1.18
N ASN A 67 2.88 -11.66 -2.27
CA ASN A 67 4.00 -12.60 -2.28
C ASN A 67 5.22 -12.10 -1.48
N ASP A 68 5.49 -10.80 -1.48
CA ASP A 68 6.62 -10.23 -0.75
C ASP A 68 6.34 -10.05 0.75
N ILE A 69 5.09 -9.74 1.13
CA ILE A 69 4.71 -9.47 2.53
C ILE A 69 4.84 -10.71 3.42
N LYS A 70 4.75 -11.91 2.87
CA LYS A 70 4.96 -13.17 3.60
C LYS A 70 6.29 -13.22 4.36
N ASN A 71 7.30 -12.52 3.84
CA ASN A 71 8.66 -12.49 4.38
C ASN A 71 8.90 -11.25 5.25
N LYS A 72 7.84 -10.49 5.60
CA LYS A 72 7.93 -9.26 6.37
C LYS A 72 7.13 -9.38 7.67
N GLU A 73 7.64 -8.76 8.72
CA GLU A 73 6.88 -8.58 9.96
C GLU A 73 5.91 -7.40 9.80
N GLU A 74 4.61 -7.66 9.77
CA GLU A 74 3.58 -6.62 9.61
C GLU A 74 3.69 -5.51 10.67
N ASN A 75 4.12 -5.85 11.90
CA ASN A 75 4.37 -4.88 12.97
C ASN A 75 5.47 -3.86 12.66
N SER A 76 6.35 -4.14 11.69
CA SER A 76 7.40 -3.22 11.23
C SER A 76 6.91 -2.23 10.17
N LEU A 77 5.70 -2.42 9.67
CA LEU A 77 5.11 -1.65 8.58
C LEU A 77 4.26 -0.50 9.11
N ALA A 78 4.41 0.68 8.50
CA ALA A 78 3.57 1.84 8.77
C ALA A 78 2.36 1.89 7.84
N HIS A 79 2.55 1.52 6.55
CA HIS A 79 1.49 1.49 5.57
C HIS A 79 1.58 0.23 4.71
N ILE A 80 0.42 -0.39 4.46
CA ILE A 80 0.22 -1.44 3.47
C ILE A 80 -0.91 -0.94 2.58
N LEU A 81 -0.62 -0.66 1.32
CA LEU A 81 -1.52 0.06 0.42
C LEU A 81 -1.71 -0.69 -0.89
N VAL A 82 -2.93 -0.65 -1.41
CA VAL A 82 -3.31 -1.16 -2.73
C VAL A 82 -4.06 -0.09 -3.50
N THR A 83 -4.04 -0.16 -4.83
CA THR A 83 -4.82 0.77 -5.65
C THR A 83 -6.30 0.37 -5.66
N ASP A 84 -7.19 1.33 -5.44
CA ASP A 84 -8.61 1.18 -5.69
C ASP A 84 -8.84 1.01 -7.20
N TYR A 85 -9.30 -0.17 -7.62
CA TYR A 85 -9.52 -0.50 -9.03
C TYR A 85 -10.46 0.47 -9.75
N THR A 86 -11.42 1.05 -9.01
CA THR A 86 -12.37 2.03 -9.56
C THR A 86 -11.80 3.44 -9.67
N LYS A 87 -10.70 3.70 -8.98
CA LYS A 87 -10.03 5.02 -8.93
C LYS A 87 -8.52 4.85 -9.18
N PRO A 88 -8.09 4.77 -10.45
CA PRO A 88 -6.68 4.58 -10.79
C PRO A 88 -5.76 5.54 -10.05
N GLU A 89 -4.57 5.07 -9.68
CA GLU A 89 -3.54 5.78 -8.91
C GLU A 89 -3.92 6.11 -7.45
N LYS A 90 -5.18 5.87 -7.03
CA LYS A 90 -5.60 6.11 -5.64
C LYS A 90 -5.25 4.91 -4.76
N LEU A 91 -4.29 5.09 -3.88
CA LEU A 91 -3.93 4.11 -2.86
C LEU A 91 -4.91 4.14 -1.69
N ILE A 92 -5.32 2.96 -1.24
CA ILE A 92 -6.19 2.73 -0.09
C ILE A 92 -5.54 1.74 0.88
N ASN A 93 -5.99 1.71 2.13
CA ASN A 93 -5.47 0.78 3.13
C ASN A 93 -5.79 -0.67 2.74
N ALA A 94 -4.75 -1.47 2.56
CA ALA A 94 -4.88 -2.88 2.15
C ALA A 94 -5.63 -3.73 3.17
N THR A 95 -5.50 -3.43 4.46
CA THR A 95 -6.15 -4.22 5.53
C THR A 95 -7.66 -3.99 5.61
N GLU A 96 -8.15 -2.89 5.03
CA GLU A 96 -9.57 -2.51 4.99
C GLU A 96 -10.19 -2.72 3.60
N ALA A 97 -9.37 -2.97 2.58
CA ALA A 97 -9.83 -3.16 1.21
C ALA A 97 -10.60 -4.48 1.05
N THR A 98 -11.48 -4.50 0.05
CA THR A 98 -12.14 -5.72 -0.45
C THR A 98 -11.42 -6.16 -1.73
N TYR A 99 -11.12 -7.44 -1.83
CA TYR A 99 -10.41 -8.06 -2.96
C TYR A 99 -11.36 -8.90 -3.80
N LEU A 100 -11.15 -8.89 -5.12
CA LEU A 100 -11.90 -9.70 -6.06
C LEU A 100 -10.95 -10.44 -6.99
N ILE A 101 -11.19 -11.75 -7.18
CA ILE A 101 -10.55 -12.54 -8.22
C ILE A 101 -11.57 -12.79 -9.33
N ASN A 102 -11.33 -12.21 -10.50
CA ASN A 102 -12.21 -12.36 -11.67
C ASN A 102 -11.38 -12.50 -12.94
N LYS A 103 -11.55 -13.62 -13.66
CA LYS A 103 -10.81 -13.94 -14.90
C LYS A 103 -10.98 -12.91 -16.04
N GLN A 104 -12.00 -12.07 -15.97
CA GLN A 104 -12.21 -10.97 -16.92
C GLN A 104 -11.35 -9.74 -16.60
N ILE A 105 -10.82 -9.63 -15.39
CA ILE A 105 -9.92 -8.55 -14.94
C ILE A 105 -8.49 -9.07 -15.01
N LYS A 106 -7.74 -8.62 -16.01
CA LYS A 106 -6.35 -9.06 -16.21
C LYS A 106 -5.41 -8.21 -15.37
N SER A 107 -4.97 -8.74 -14.23
CA SER A 107 -3.90 -8.11 -13.44
C SER A 107 -2.53 -8.37 -14.07
N PRO A 108 -1.51 -7.52 -13.81
CA PRO A 108 -0.20 -7.61 -14.46
C PRO A 108 0.49 -8.97 -14.34
N MET A 109 0.35 -9.65 -13.19
CA MET A 109 0.94 -10.96 -12.94
C MET A 109 0.02 -12.14 -13.22
N GLY A 110 -1.17 -11.88 -13.76
CA GLY A 110 -2.09 -12.92 -14.21
C GLY A 110 -2.89 -13.63 -13.11
N ALA A 111 -2.90 -13.10 -11.88
CA ALA A 111 -3.72 -13.64 -10.80
C ALA A 111 -5.19 -13.18 -10.86
N TYR A 112 -5.53 -12.30 -11.79
CA TYR A 112 -6.89 -11.76 -11.96
C TYR A 112 -7.41 -11.01 -10.73
N LEU A 113 -6.49 -10.47 -9.93
CA LEU A 113 -6.77 -9.83 -8.64
C LEU A 113 -6.96 -8.33 -8.83
N SER A 114 -8.00 -7.80 -8.20
CA SER A 114 -8.26 -6.36 -8.06
C SER A 114 -8.69 -6.03 -6.64
N ALA A 115 -8.46 -4.79 -6.20
CA ALA A 115 -8.81 -4.30 -4.88
C ALA A 115 -9.78 -3.12 -4.98
N TYR A 116 -10.66 -2.98 -4.00
CA TYR A 116 -11.73 -1.98 -3.96
C TYR A 116 -11.82 -1.35 -2.57
N ALA A 117 -12.19 -0.07 -2.51
CA ALA A 117 -12.41 0.60 -1.24
C ALA A 117 -13.61 0.03 -0.47
N THR A 118 -14.62 -0.48 -1.17
CA THR A 118 -15.84 -1.03 -0.58
C THR A 118 -16.23 -2.37 -1.19
N GLU A 119 -16.91 -3.20 -0.38
CA GLU A 119 -17.47 -4.47 -0.85
C GLU A 119 -18.54 -4.26 -1.93
N SER A 120 -19.30 -3.18 -1.86
CA SER A 120 -20.31 -2.84 -2.86
C SER A 120 -19.70 -2.63 -4.24
N GLU A 121 -18.58 -1.89 -4.33
CA GLU A 121 -17.86 -1.67 -5.58
C GLU A 121 -17.27 -2.97 -6.13
N ALA A 122 -16.73 -3.83 -5.25
CA ALA A 122 -16.23 -5.15 -5.65
C ALA A 122 -17.35 -6.04 -6.22
N LYS A 123 -18.51 -6.08 -5.59
CA LYS A 123 -19.68 -6.87 -6.03
C LYS A 123 -20.22 -6.46 -7.39
N LEU A 124 -20.07 -5.21 -7.81
CA LEU A 124 -20.44 -4.78 -9.16
C LEU A 124 -19.56 -5.42 -10.25
N ASN A 125 -18.38 -5.92 -9.86
CA ASN A 125 -17.40 -6.51 -10.78
C ASN A 125 -17.28 -8.03 -10.64
N GLY A 126 -17.94 -8.65 -9.64
CA GLY A 126 -17.93 -10.10 -9.43
C GLY A 126 -18.24 -10.52 -8.01
N ASN A 127 -18.34 -11.82 -7.81
CA ASN A 127 -18.78 -12.41 -6.53
C ASN A 127 -17.69 -13.14 -5.75
N ASN A 128 -16.53 -13.40 -6.35
CA ASN A 128 -15.43 -14.11 -5.68
C ASN A 128 -14.58 -13.14 -4.84
N ILE A 129 -15.13 -12.77 -3.70
CA ILE A 129 -14.67 -11.65 -2.86
C ILE A 129 -13.92 -12.18 -1.63
N PHE A 130 -12.87 -11.46 -1.24
CA PHE A 130 -11.99 -11.76 -0.11
C PHE A 130 -11.78 -10.50 0.75
N ASN A 131 -11.65 -10.68 2.05
CA ASN A 131 -11.06 -9.70 2.94
C ASN A 131 -9.52 -9.85 2.99
N TRP A 132 -8.84 -9.01 3.76
CA TRP A 132 -7.38 -9.00 3.87
C TRP A 132 -6.80 -10.37 4.30
N GLU A 133 -7.35 -10.97 5.36
CA GLU A 133 -6.83 -12.25 5.87
C GLU A 133 -7.06 -13.39 4.86
N ALA A 134 -8.24 -13.45 4.27
CA ALA A 134 -8.58 -14.48 3.29
C ALA A 134 -7.74 -14.36 2.01
N ILE A 135 -7.46 -13.15 1.52
CA ILE A 135 -6.62 -12.98 0.34
C ILE A 135 -5.16 -13.31 0.62
N LYS A 136 -4.63 -12.99 1.80
CA LYS A 136 -3.29 -13.44 2.19
C LYS A 136 -3.20 -14.97 2.22
N GLU A 137 -4.19 -15.63 2.80
CA GLU A 137 -4.23 -17.10 2.86
C GLU A 137 -4.32 -17.73 1.45
N HIS A 138 -5.09 -17.12 0.55
CA HIS A 138 -5.22 -17.60 -0.84
C HIS A 138 -3.88 -17.59 -1.62
N PHE A 139 -2.99 -16.66 -1.27
CA PHE A 139 -1.66 -16.54 -1.91
C PHE A 139 -0.52 -17.20 -1.12
N ASN A 140 -0.79 -17.87 0.01
CA ASN A 140 0.22 -18.55 0.84
C ASN A 140 0.64 -19.93 0.30
#